data_d9b0d02df0fc278e5b37de18defa3aa6
#
_entry.id   d9b0d02df0fc278e5b37de18defa3aa6
#
_cell.length_a   1.000
_cell.length_b   1.000
_cell.length_c   1.000
_cell.angle_alpha   90.00
_cell.angle_beta   90.00
_cell.angle_gamma   90.00
#
_symmetry.space_group_name_H-M   'P 1'
#
loop_
_entity.id
_entity.type
_entity.pdbx_description
1 polymer ?
#
loop_
_entity_poly.entity_id
_entity_poly.type
_entity_poly.pdbx_seq_one_letter_code
_entity_poly.pdbx_strand_id
1 'polypeptide(L)'
;APRILRLPNNGAGDNNIEDDIYVAVMGGGFGAQHSGFGSNLTLVNLEDTTHPGKVQKVIPIEDLTTNDIVNSTPGTPVVITPDTARGVNYRGALVYLSDLEGKITKFNLTNMSDDGQGNAINMYDSTTLFTAGSNSTNGRYMYHSMDATVGQTTNSLWLYAGTGDYKRIG
;
A
#
# COMPACT_ATOMS: atom_id res chain seq x y z
N ALA A 1 2.98 10.49 -5.18
CA ALA A 1 2.15 11.47 -4.46
C ALA A 1 1.39 10.78 -3.33
N PRO A 2 1.15 11.44 -2.19
CA PRO A 2 0.36 10.88 -1.11
C PRO A 2 -1.12 10.72 -1.52
N ARG A 3 -1.79 9.77 -0.88
CA ARG A 3 -3.24 9.60 -0.92
C ARG A 3 -3.82 9.88 0.46
N ILE A 4 -4.96 10.53 0.52
CA ILE A 4 -5.63 10.84 1.79
C ILE A 4 -6.80 9.87 1.96
N LEU A 5 -6.92 9.30 3.14
CA LEU A 5 -8.02 8.42 3.50
C LEU A 5 -8.40 8.60 4.97
N ARG A 6 -9.63 8.21 5.30
CA ARG A 6 -10.13 8.12 6.66
C ARG A 6 -9.78 6.74 7.23
N LEU A 7 -9.23 6.72 8.42
CA LEU A 7 -8.68 5.53 9.07
C LEU A 7 -9.39 5.28 10.39
N PRO A 8 -9.84 4.03 10.68
CA PRO A 8 -10.26 3.65 12.02
C PRO A 8 -9.10 3.82 13.00
N ASN A 9 -9.31 4.57 14.09
CA ASN A 9 -8.21 4.92 14.99
C ASN A 9 -7.79 3.77 15.91
N ASN A 10 -8.74 2.95 16.33
CA ASN A 10 -8.52 1.87 17.32
C ASN A 10 -8.29 0.49 16.69
N GLY A 11 -8.18 0.40 15.38
CA GLY A 11 -7.84 -0.85 14.69
C GLY A 11 -9.03 -1.74 14.32
N ALA A 12 -8.77 -3.03 14.17
CA ALA A 12 -9.77 -3.99 13.69
C ALA A 12 -10.95 -4.12 14.69
N GLY A 13 -12.16 -4.14 14.13
CA GLY A 13 -13.40 -4.24 14.91
C GLY A 13 -13.87 -2.92 15.54
N ASP A 14 -13.13 -1.83 15.35
CA ASP A 14 -13.54 -0.53 15.83
C ASP A 14 -14.77 -0.02 15.07
N ASN A 15 -15.86 0.21 15.81
CA ASN A 15 -17.12 0.73 15.27
C ASN A 15 -17.36 2.21 15.65
N ASN A 16 -16.46 2.81 16.43
CA ASN A 16 -16.56 4.23 16.79
C ASN A 16 -16.05 5.08 15.62
N ILE A 17 -16.96 5.77 14.95
CA ILE A 17 -16.64 6.62 13.81
C ILE A 17 -16.24 8.06 14.23
N GLU A 18 -16.45 8.42 15.48
CA GLU A 18 -16.20 9.79 15.96
C GLU A 18 -14.71 10.05 16.22
N ASP A 19 -13.94 8.99 16.47
CA ASP A 19 -12.50 9.09 16.71
C ASP A 19 -11.63 8.72 15.51
N ASP A 20 -12.26 8.42 14.35
CA ASP A 20 -11.52 8.19 13.11
C ASP A 20 -10.63 9.38 12.77
N ILE A 21 -9.50 9.10 12.14
CA ILE A 21 -8.52 10.10 11.74
C ILE A 21 -8.32 10.15 10.23
N TYR A 22 -8.00 11.31 9.70
CA TYR A 22 -7.51 11.44 8.34
C TYR A 22 -5.99 11.27 8.29
N VAL A 23 -5.55 10.41 7.40
CA VAL A 23 -4.12 10.15 7.19
C VAL A 23 -3.73 10.34 5.73
N ALA A 24 -2.50 10.79 5.53
CA ALA A 24 -1.83 10.72 4.24
C ALA A 24 -1.04 9.41 4.16
N VAL A 25 -1.24 8.67 3.08
CA VAL A 25 -0.55 7.39 2.82
C VAL A 25 0.39 7.56 1.64
N MET A 26 1.62 7.14 1.81
CA MET A 26 2.67 7.27 0.78
C MET A 26 3.67 6.11 0.85
N GLY A 27 4.26 5.78 -0.29
CA GLY A 27 5.42 4.90 -0.35
C GLY A 27 6.67 5.61 0.17
N GLY A 28 7.66 4.85 0.59
CA GLY A 28 8.91 5.37 1.15
C GLY A 28 9.85 6.04 0.14
N GLY A 29 9.55 5.95 -1.16
CA GLY A 29 10.39 6.52 -2.21
C GLY A 29 11.58 5.65 -2.57
N PHE A 30 12.66 6.27 -3.00
CA PHE A 30 13.92 5.58 -3.27
C PHE A 30 14.73 5.45 -1.98
N GLY A 31 15.36 4.31 -1.79
CA GLY A 31 16.23 4.02 -0.65
C GLY A 31 17.54 3.38 -1.08
N ALA A 32 18.47 3.24 -0.12
CA ALA A 32 19.70 2.53 -0.35
C ALA A 32 19.50 1.03 -0.20
N GLN A 33 20.27 0.26 -0.96
CA GLN A 33 20.25 -1.20 -0.92
C GLN A 33 20.45 -1.71 0.52
N HIS A 34 19.62 -2.67 0.94
CA HIS A 34 19.65 -3.34 2.25
C HIS A 34 19.52 -2.40 3.47
N SER A 35 18.96 -1.21 3.31
CA SER A 35 18.86 -0.25 4.41
C SER A 35 17.47 -0.11 5.02
N GLY A 36 16.44 -0.73 4.44
CA GLY A 36 15.04 -0.52 4.83
C GLY A 36 14.50 0.87 4.51
N PHE A 37 15.35 1.79 4.09
CA PHE A 37 14.92 3.11 3.65
C PHE A 37 14.24 3.03 2.28
N GLY A 38 13.07 3.64 2.17
CA GLY A 38 12.27 3.59 0.94
C GLY A 38 11.42 2.32 0.78
N SER A 39 11.66 1.28 1.58
CA SER A 39 11.00 -0.02 1.50
C SER A 39 9.83 -0.12 2.48
N ASN A 40 8.89 0.80 2.39
CA ASN A 40 7.78 0.86 3.33
C ASN A 40 6.56 1.59 2.76
N LEU A 41 5.43 1.39 3.43
CA LEU A 41 4.27 2.27 3.37
C LEU A 41 4.24 3.10 4.64
N THR A 42 4.18 4.42 4.49
CA THR A 42 4.12 5.37 5.60
C THR A 42 2.75 6.02 5.67
N LEU A 43 2.18 6.07 6.87
CA LEU A 43 0.96 6.77 7.20
C LEU A 43 1.28 7.96 8.10
N VAL A 44 0.78 9.13 7.73
CA VAL A 44 0.98 10.39 8.46
C VAL A 44 -0.37 10.91 8.93
N ASN A 45 -0.50 11.16 10.22
CA ASN A 45 -1.70 11.73 10.80
C ASN A 45 -1.83 13.20 10.42
N LEU A 46 -2.96 13.57 9.83
CA LEU A 46 -3.24 14.94 9.40
C LEU A 46 -4.03 15.76 10.43
N GLU A 47 -4.54 15.12 11.48
CA GLU A 47 -5.42 15.74 12.47
C GLU A 47 -4.79 15.87 13.85
N ASP A 48 -3.56 15.39 14.05
CA ASP A 48 -2.87 15.59 15.33
C ASP A 48 -2.51 17.08 15.50
N THR A 49 -3.28 17.78 16.32
CA THR A 49 -3.08 19.22 16.56
C THR A 49 -1.87 19.54 17.42
N THR A 50 -1.40 18.56 18.19
CA THR A 50 -0.23 18.72 19.07
C THR A 50 1.07 18.49 18.30
N HIS A 51 1.05 17.52 17.36
CA HIS A 51 2.20 17.16 16.54
C HIS A 51 1.75 17.05 15.06
N PRO A 52 1.57 18.17 14.37
CA PRO A 52 1.14 18.16 12.97
C PRO A 52 2.09 17.36 12.10
N GLY A 53 1.55 16.42 11.33
CA GLY A 53 2.35 15.53 10.48
C GLY A 53 3.03 14.37 11.22
N LYS A 54 2.56 14.02 12.41
CA LYS A 54 3.04 12.85 13.15
C LYS A 54 2.90 11.58 12.31
N VAL A 55 3.97 10.79 12.27
CA VAL A 55 3.92 9.45 11.66
C VAL A 55 3.02 8.56 12.50
N GLN A 56 1.91 8.13 11.92
CA GLN A 56 0.95 7.22 12.54
C GLN A 56 1.46 5.79 12.52
N LYS A 57 1.98 5.36 11.39
CA LYS A 57 2.50 4.00 11.19
C LYS A 57 3.50 3.96 10.03
N VAL A 58 4.52 3.13 10.18
CA VAL A 58 5.39 2.69 9.09
C VAL A 58 5.24 1.18 8.96
N ILE A 59 4.91 0.69 7.77
CA ILE A 59 4.74 -0.73 7.49
C ILE A 59 5.87 -1.12 6.54
N PRO A 60 6.87 -1.88 7.00
CA PRO A 60 7.98 -2.33 6.16
C PRO A 60 7.49 -3.39 5.15
N ILE A 61 8.12 -3.41 3.98
CA ILE A 61 7.88 -4.41 2.93
C ILE A 61 9.18 -5.05 2.45
N GLU A 62 10.29 -4.69 3.07
CA GLU A 62 11.60 -5.24 2.73
C GLU A 62 11.69 -6.72 3.08
N ASP A 63 12.34 -7.49 2.22
CA ASP A 63 12.94 -8.76 2.58
C ASP A 63 14.47 -8.60 2.58
N LEU A 64 15.08 -8.89 3.68
CA LEU A 64 16.54 -8.77 3.84
C LEU A 64 17.30 -9.94 3.22
N THR A 65 16.63 -10.80 2.46
CA THR A 65 17.19 -12.08 2.00
C THR A 65 17.78 -12.01 0.61
N THR A 66 17.47 -10.97 -0.16
CA THR A 66 17.92 -10.87 -1.54
C THR A 66 19.06 -9.90 -1.69
N ASN A 67 20.00 -10.26 -2.53
CA ASN A 67 21.26 -9.56 -2.70
C ASN A 67 21.28 -8.56 -3.85
N ASP A 68 20.14 -8.30 -4.48
CA ASP A 68 20.18 -7.70 -5.80
C ASP A 68 19.41 -6.39 -5.95
N ILE A 69 18.24 -6.25 -5.36
CA ILE A 69 17.41 -5.05 -5.55
C ILE A 69 16.78 -4.60 -4.24
N VAL A 70 16.63 -3.30 -4.13
CA VAL A 70 15.95 -2.65 -3.01
C VAL A 70 14.45 -2.69 -3.23
N ASN A 71 13.67 -3.06 -2.21
CA ASN A 71 12.21 -2.95 -2.22
C ASN A 71 11.72 -1.49 -2.13
N SER A 72 12.41 -0.57 -2.78
CA SER A 72 12.04 0.84 -2.82
C SER A 72 10.71 1.03 -3.52
N THR A 73 9.91 1.96 -3.01
CA THR A 73 8.54 2.22 -3.43
C THR A 73 8.37 3.63 -4.00
N PRO A 74 8.88 3.90 -5.23
CA PRO A 74 8.83 5.23 -5.82
C PRO A 74 7.42 5.62 -6.31
N GLY A 75 6.56 4.62 -6.56
CA GLY A 75 5.22 4.81 -7.08
C GLY A 75 4.25 5.42 -6.07
N THR A 76 3.15 5.95 -6.58
CA THR A 76 2.03 6.38 -5.75
C THR A 76 1.19 5.16 -5.37
N PRO A 77 0.78 4.99 -4.10
CA PRO A 77 -0.12 3.92 -3.70
C PRO A 77 -1.47 4.01 -4.42
N VAL A 78 -2.03 2.87 -4.78
CA VAL A 78 -3.44 2.74 -5.15
C VAL A 78 -4.24 2.49 -3.88
N VAL A 79 -5.27 3.30 -3.67
CA VAL A 79 -6.13 3.23 -2.49
C VAL A 79 -7.55 2.88 -2.93
N ILE A 80 -8.07 1.76 -2.44
CA ILE A 80 -9.42 1.29 -2.72
C ILE A 80 -10.20 1.27 -1.41
N THR A 81 -11.21 2.10 -1.32
CA THR A 81 -12.13 2.08 -0.18
C THR A 81 -13.10 0.91 -0.34
N PRO A 82 -13.31 0.08 0.69
CA PRO A 82 -14.14 -1.12 0.57
C PRO A 82 -15.61 -0.82 0.38
N ASP A 83 -16.07 0.35 0.78
CA ASP A 83 -17.44 0.78 0.63
C ASP A 83 -17.53 2.00 -0.29
N THR A 84 -18.19 1.82 -1.41
CA THR A 84 -18.42 2.86 -2.42
C THR A 84 -19.91 3.21 -2.56
N ALA A 85 -20.78 2.66 -1.71
CA ALA A 85 -22.21 2.92 -1.76
C ALA A 85 -22.48 4.40 -1.46
N ARG A 86 -23.35 5.01 -2.26
CA ARG A 86 -23.71 6.42 -2.09
C ARG A 86 -24.36 6.65 -0.72
N GLY A 87 -23.83 7.58 0.04
CA GLY A 87 -24.35 7.96 1.37
C GLY A 87 -23.81 7.10 2.50
N VAL A 88 -22.91 6.18 2.25
CA VAL A 88 -22.20 5.41 3.29
C VAL A 88 -20.87 6.08 3.60
N ASN A 89 -20.58 6.26 4.88
CA ASN A 89 -19.27 6.74 5.33
C ASN A 89 -18.26 5.60 5.25
N TYR A 90 -17.42 5.59 4.23
CA TYR A 90 -16.33 4.62 4.14
C TYR A 90 -15.25 4.92 5.16
N ARG A 91 -14.68 3.88 5.73
CA ARG A 91 -13.59 3.90 6.70
C ARG A 91 -12.51 2.93 6.28
N GLY A 92 -11.27 3.39 6.37
CA GLY A 92 -10.14 2.57 5.95
C GLY A 92 -10.10 2.30 4.46
N ALA A 93 -9.14 1.50 4.05
CA ALA A 93 -8.91 1.14 2.67
C ALA A 93 -8.09 -0.14 2.53
N LEU A 94 -8.15 -0.74 1.35
CA LEU A 94 -7.10 -1.63 0.86
C LEU A 94 -6.12 -0.78 0.05
N VAL A 95 -4.85 -0.85 0.40
CA VAL A 95 -3.80 -0.11 -0.28
C VAL A 95 -2.90 -1.10 -1.03
N TYR A 96 -2.56 -0.73 -2.26
CA TYR A 96 -1.68 -1.53 -3.10
C TYR A 96 -0.48 -0.68 -3.50
N LEU A 97 0.71 -1.25 -3.36
CA LEU A 97 1.96 -0.58 -3.66
C LEU A 97 2.90 -1.53 -4.40
N SER A 98 3.54 -1.03 -5.43
CA SER A 98 4.59 -1.75 -6.15
C SER A 98 5.97 -1.27 -5.71
N ASP A 99 6.95 -2.15 -5.78
CA ASP A 99 8.35 -1.85 -5.48
C ASP A 99 9.27 -2.11 -6.67
N LEU A 100 10.53 -1.73 -6.53
CA LEU A 100 11.53 -1.92 -7.59
C LEU A 100 11.88 -3.41 -7.81
N GLU A 101 11.66 -4.26 -6.83
CA GLU A 101 11.84 -5.71 -7.00
C GLU A 101 10.73 -6.35 -7.83
N GLY A 102 9.74 -5.55 -8.23
CA GLY A 102 8.61 -6.01 -9.04
C GLY A 102 7.57 -6.78 -8.24
N LYS A 103 7.49 -6.52 -6.94
CA LYS A 103 6.42 -7.02 -6.08
C LYS A 103 5.24 -6.05 -6.04
N ILE A 104 4.05 -6.61 -5.90
CA ILE A 104 2.84 -5.87 -5.57
C ILE A 104 2.39 -6.33 -4.19
N THR A 105 2.40 -5.40 -3.24
CA THR A 105 2.00 -5.65 -1.85
C THR A 105 0.64 -5.01 -1.58
N LYS A 106 -0.26 -5.80 -0.99
CA LYS A 106 -1.55 -5.33 -0.45
C LYS A 106 -1.39 -5.05 1.03
N PHE A 107 -1.92 -3.93 1.49
CA PHE A 107 -2.00 -3.54 2.89
C PHE A 107 -3.46 -3.42 3.31
N ASN A 108 -3.79 -3.99 4.46
CA ASN A 108 -5.10 -3.83 5.08
C ASN A 108 -5.11 -2.60 6.00
N LEU A 109 -5.82 -1.57 5.60
CA LEU A 109 -6.07 -0.38 6.43
C LEU A 109 -7.56 -0.26 6.80
N THR A 110 -8.28 -1.37 6.80
CA THR A 110 -9.70 -1.42 7.17
C THR A 110 -9.86 -1.89 8.62
N ASN A 111 -11.05 -1.72 9.15
CA ASN A 111 -11.41 -2.30 10.44
C ASN A 111 -11.94 -3.76 10.33
N MET A 112 -11.80 -4.40 9.19
CA MET A 112 -12.20 -5.80 9.01
C MET A 112 -11.30 -6.71 9.85
N SER A 113 -11.91 -7.69 10.49
CA SER A 113 -11.23 -8.69 11.32
C SER A 113 -11.01 -10.03 10.61
N ASP A 114 -11.59 -10.20 9.43
CA ASP A 114 -11.40 -11.38 8.59
C ASP A 114 -11.44 -11.02 7.10
N ASP A 115 -10.97 -11.94 6.26
CA ASP A 115 -10.86 -11.76 4.81
C ASP A 115 -12.14 -12.17 4.03
N GLY A 116 -13.23 -12.46 4.74
CA GLY A 116 -14.45 -12.98 4.16
C GLY A 116 -14.42 -14.47 3.83
N GLN A 117 -13.31 -15.15 4.10
CA GLN A 117 -13.12 -16.60 3.92
C GLN A 117 -12.85 -17.31 5.26
N GLY A 118 -12.96 -16.57 6.36
CA GLY A 118 -12.78 -17.08 7.72
C GLY A 118 -11.32 -17.02 8.23
N ASN A 119 -10.41 -16.42 7.47
CA ASN A 119 -9.05 -16.18 7.98
C ASN A 119 -9.01 -14.82 8.69
N ALA A 120 -8.45 -14.82 9.89
CA ALA A 120 -8.26 -13.59 10.65
C ALA A 120 -7.27 -12.66 9.92
N ILE A 121 -7.63 -11.38 9.84
CA ILE A 121 -6.75 -10.32 9.36
C ILE A 121 -6.69 -9.20 10.39
N ASN A 122 -5.58 -8.48 10.40
CA ASN A 122 -5.42 -7.33 11.28
C ASN A 122 -5.21 -6.06 10.47
N MET A 123 -5.57 -4.95 11.06
CA MET A 123 -5.20 -3.65 10.52
C MET A 123 -3.68 -3.53 10.48
N TYR A 124 -3.18 -3.01 9.36
CA TYR A 124 -1.75 -2.91 9.00
C TYR A 124 -1.08 -4.21 8.52
N ASP A 125 -1.81 -5.32 8.40
CA ASP A 125 -1.27 -6.51 7.76
C ASP A 125 -0.92 -6.23 6.30
N SER A 126 0.17 -6.84 5.86
CA SER A 126 0.61 -6.76 4.46
C SER A 126 0.75 -8.16 3.85
N THR A 127 0.46 -8.25 2.57
CA THR A 127 0.54 -9.51 1.82
C THR A 127 1.09 -9.24 0.43
N THR A 128 2.12 -9.95 0.02
CA THR A 128 2.59 -9.92 -1.36
C THR A 128 1.61 -10.70 -2.24
N LEU A 129 0.99 -10.01 -3.20
CA LEU A 129 0.03 -10.59 -4.14
C LEU A 129 0.70 -11.15 -5.38
N PHE A 130 1.76 -10.52 -5.82
CA PHE A 130 2.44 -10.82 -7.08
C PHE A 130 3.91 -10.44 -7.00
N THR A 131 4.74 -11.18 -7.70
CA THR A 131 6.14 -10.83 -7.94
C THR A 131 6.50 -11.06 -9.40
N ALA A 132 7.08 -10.05 -10.04
CA ALA A 132 7.66 -10.17 -11.38
C ALA A 132 9.04 -10.82 -11.34
N GLY A 133 9.62 -11.03 -10.16
CA GLY A 133 10.95 -11.56 -9.96
C GLY A 133 12.00 -10.69 -10.65
N SER A 134 11.98 -9.39 -10.39
CA SER A 134 12.95 -8.46 -10.94
C SER A 134 14.33 -8.74 -10.40
N ASN A 135 15.34 -8.59 -11.25
CA ASN A 135 16.74 -8.66 -10.86
C ASN A 135 17.58 -7.79 -11.80
N SER A 136 18.85 -7.64 -11.48
CA SER A 136 19.79 -6.82 -12.27
C SER A 136 19.94 -7.26 -13.73
N THR A 137 19.52 -8.47 -14.06
CA THR A 137 19.67 -9.06 -15.41
C THR A 137 18.40 -8.89 -16.25
N ASN A 138 17.21 -9.02 -15.67
CA ASN A 138 15.95 -9.01 -16.42
C ASN A 138 15.24 -7.65 -16.48
N GLY A 139 15.58 -6.72 -15.60
CA GLY A 139 15.07 -5.33 -15.62
C GLY A 139 13.55 -5.21 -15.46
N ARG A 140 12.92 -6.07 -14.68
CA ARG A 140 11.46 -6.03 -14.45
C ARG A 140 11.07 -5.11 -13.28
N TYR A 141 11.72 -3.96 -13.17
CA TYR A 141 11.46 -2.98 -12.13
C TYR A 141 10.10 -2.32 -12.29
N MET A 142 9.46 -1.95 -11.17
CA MET A 142 8.22 -1.18 -11.16
C MET A 142 8.47 0.22 -10.61
N TYR A 143 8.71 1.18 -11.49
CA TYR A 143 8.98 2.58 -11.13
C TYR A 143 7.72 3.41 -11.01
N HIS A 144 6.68 3.05 -11.74
CA HIS A 144 5.47 3.83 -11.86
C HIS A 144 4.37 3.31 -10.96
N SER A 145 3.45 4.20 -10.65
CA SER A 145 2.23 3.85 -9.95
C SER A 145 1.41 2.84 -10.76
N MET A 146 0.78 1.93 -10.05
CA MET A 146 -0.25 1.06 -10.61
C MET A 146 -1.55 1.83 -10.82
N ASP A 147 -2.45 1.24 -11.57
CA ASP A 147 -3.85 1.64 -11.64
C ASP A 147 -4.76 0.46 -11.30
N ALA A 148 -6.00 0.75 -10.93
CA ALA A 148 -6.96 -0.26 -10.51
C ALA A 148 -8.37 0.04 -11.04
N THR A 149 -9.09 -1.01 -11.40
CA THR A 149 -10.51 -0.93 -11.76
C THR A 149 -11.28 -2.14 -11.26
N VAL A 150 -12.58 -1.97 -11.08
CA VAL A 150 -13.48 -3.07 -10.77
C VAL A 150 -14.23 -3.48 -12.03
N GLY A 151 -14.17 -4.76 -12.37
CA GLY A 151 -14.88 -5.32 -13.51
C GLY A 151 -16.38 -5.37 -13.24
N GLN A 152 -17.18 -4.74 -14.10
CA GLN A 152 -18.63 -4.62 -13.92
C GLN A 152 -19.37 -5.98 -13.93
N THR A 153 -18.87 -6.93 -14.70
CA THR A 153 -19.52 -8.25 -14.86
C THR A 153 -18.99 -9.31 -13.90
N THR A 154 -17.74 -9.19 -13.47
CA THR A 154 -17.06 -10.20 -12.64
C THR A 154 -16.98 -9.81 -11.17
N ASN A 155 -17.30 -8.56 -10.84
CA ASN A 155 -17.12 -7.98 -9.50
C ASN A 155 -15.69 -8.20 -8.94
N SER A 156 -14.71 -8.30 -9.86
CA SER A 156 -13.31 -8.57 -9.55
C SER A 156 -12.51 -7.27 -9.62
N LEU A 157 -11.58 -7.11 -8.70
CA LEU A 157 -10.61 -6.02 -8.75
C LEU A 157 -9.47 -6.39 -9.72
N TRP A 158 -9.20 -5.51 -10.66
CA TRP A 158 -8.09 -5.62 -11.60
C TRP A 158 -7.04 -4.58 -11.24
N LEU A 159 -5.79 -5.02 -11.16
CA LEU A 159 -4.64 -4.15 -10.97
C LEU A 159 -3.80 -4.16 -12.24
N TYR A 160 -3.39 -2.99 -12.68
CA TYR A 160 -2.55 -2.79 -13.87
C TYR A 160 -1.21 -2.21 -13.44
N ALA A 161 -0.14 -2.92 -13.74
CA ALA A 161 1.23 -2.50 -13.43
C ALA A 161 2.12 -2.72 -14.65
N GLY A 162 3.03 -1.80 -14.89
CA GLY A 162 4.05 -1.93 -15.93
C GLY A 162 5.42 -2.21 -15.30
N THR A 163 6.17 -3.10 -15.91
CA THR A 163 7.57 -3.36 -15.56
C THR A 163 8.50 -2.83 -16.66
N GLY A 164 9.69 -2.39 -16.29
CA GLY A 164 10.70 -1.96 -17.25
C GLY A 164 11.98 -1.47 -16.60
N ASP A 165 13.02 -1.38 -17.40
CA ASP A 165 14.30 -0.79 -17.01
C ASP A 165 14.62 0.36 -17.96
N TYR A 166 14.49 1.59 -17.47
CA TYR A 166 14.78 2.78 -18.29
C TYR A 166 16.24 2.89 -18.74
N LYS A 167 17.15 2.17 -18.10
CA LYS A 167 18.57 2.12 -18.51
C LYS A 167 18.80 1.23 -19.75
N ARG A 168 17.79 0.47 -20.17
CA ARG A 168 17.84 -0.45 -21.31
C ARG A 168 17.01 0.03 -22.50
N ILE A 169 16.65 1.30 -22.52
CA ILE A 169 16.02 1.94 -23.67
C ILE A 169 17.13 2.34 -24.64
N GLY A 170 17.52 1.43 -25.50
CA GLY A 170 18.54 1.67 -26.50
C GLY A 170 18.61 0.53 -27.48
#